data_72821007d82e3c44436e0d89ccf04231
#
_entry.id   72821007d82e3c44436e0d89ccf04231
#
_cell.length_a   1.000
_cell.length_b   1.000
_cell.length_c   1.000
_cell.angle_alpha   90.00
_cell.angle_beta   90.00
_cell.angle_gamma   90.00
#
_symmetry.space_group_name_H-M   'P 1'
#
loop_
_entity.id
_entity.type
_entity.pdbx_description
1 polymer ?
#
loop_
_entity_poly.entity_id
_entity_poly.type
_entity_poly.pdbx_seq_one_letter_code
_entity_poly.pdbx_strand_id
1 'polypeptide(L)'
;GAGVAFSRDPSTGAPAAVIDVLFDAQGEDVVSGRRTPDTEAALARVLPAIADELRSILKRLEQEFREVQDVEFTIENGKLWILQTRSAKRTPRAALRIAIDLVHEGLITREQARETIAGIDLATLVETSLLPAQPAITAGIGASGGIAVGRATFDSGTAQRLAATGDPVILMRPDTSTADIAGFAAAAGIVTAAGGRTAHASLVARQMG
;
A
#
# COMPACT_ATOMS: atom_id res chain seq x y z
N GLY A 1 13.27 10.98 -12.71
CA GLY A 1 12.18 10.14 -12.19
C GLY A 1 11.89 10.39 -10.73
N ALA A 2 10.72 9.95 -10.26
CA ALA A 2 10.32 10.08 -8.86
C ALA A 2 9.60 8.81 -8.39
N GLY A 3 9.59 8.55 -7.08
CA GLY A 3 8.97 7.36 -6.55
C GLY A 3 8.66 7.43 -5.05
N VAL A 4 7.94 6.41 -4.62
CA VAL A 4 7.67 6.12 -3.21
C VAL A 4 8.08 4.69 -2.93
N ALA A 5 8.70 4.46 -1.77
CA ALA A 5 9.16 3.15 -1.37
C ALA A 5 8.80 2.86 0.09
N PHE A 6 8.39 1.62 0.36
CA PHE A 6 8.22 1.10 1.70
C PHE A 6 9.34 0.11 2.03
N SER A 7 9.88 0.17 3.23
CA SER A 7 10.91 -0.78 3.67
C SER A 7 10.40 -2.21 3.81
N ARG A 8 9.10 -2.39 4.02
CA ARG A 8 8.36 -3.67 3.98
C ARG A 8 7.01 -3.48 3.30
N ASP A 9 6.39 -4.57 2.87
CA ASP A 9 5.04 -4.51 2.29
C ASP A 9 4.02 -4.04 3.34
N PRO A 10 3.42 -2.84 3.18
CA PRO A 10 2.51 -2.28 4.16
C PRO A 10 1.13 -2.97 4.18
N SER A 11 0.83 -3.82 3.22
CA SER A 11 -0.43 -4.57 3.12
C SER A 11 -0.34 -5.93 3.79
N THR A 12 0.80 -6.60 3.66
CA THR A 12 0.99 -7.99 4.14
C THR A 12 1.99 -8.12 5.28
N GLY A 13 2.83 -7.11 5.50
CA GLY A 13 3.95 -7.14 6.43
C GLY A 13 5.14 -7.96 5.94
N ALA A 14 5.15 -8.43 4.69
CA ALA A 14 6.27 -9.20 4.15
C ALA A 14 7.57 -8.37 4.19
N PRO A 15 8.74 -8.99 4.55
CA PRO A 15 10.02 -8.29 4.73
C PRO A 15 10.70 -7.96 3.38
N ALA A 16 9.91 -7.61 2.38
CA ALA A 16 10.36 -7.18 1.07
C ALA A 16 9.97 -5.72 0.86
N ALA A 17 10.89 -4.91 0.37
CA ALA A 17 10.61 -3.54 0.00
C ALA A 17 9.54 -3.48 -1.10
N VAL A 18 8.69 -2.46 -1.05
CA VAL A 18 7.75 -2.15 -2.12
C VAL A 18 8.15 -0.81 -2.69
N ILE A 19 8.49 -0.78 -3.97
CA ILE A 19 8.97 0.41 -4.67
C ILE A 19 8.07 0.67 -5.87
N ASP A 20 7.46 1.84 -5.88
CA ASP A 20 6.73 2.39 -7.01
C ASP A 20 7.53 3.57 -7.57
N VAL A 21 7.86 3.53 -8.84
CA VAL A 21 8.67 4.56 -9.51
C VAL A 21 8.02 4.98 -10.83
N LEU A 22 8.05 6.26 -11.15
CA LEU A 22 7.71 6.78 -12.47
C LEU A 22 8.96 7.41 -13.08
N PHE A 23 9.39 6.87 -14.22
CA PHE A 23 10.42 7.48 -15.01
C PHE A 23 9.88 8.74 -15.71
N ASP A 24 10.72 9.76 -15.85
CA ASP A 24 10.37 11.06 -16.46
C ASP A 24 9.10 11.70 -15.87
N ALA A 25 8.98 11.65 -14.52
CA ALA A 25 7.84 12.18 -13.77
C ALA A 25 8.31 12.94 -12.53
N GLN A 26 7.41 13.76 -11.98
CA GLN A 26 7.59 14.43 -10.70
C GLN A 26 6.88 13.68 -9.57
N GLY A 27 7.20 14.01 -8.31
CA GLY A 27 6.65 13.33 -7.14
C GLY A 27 5.12 13.32 -7.09
N GLU A 28 4.47 14.42 -7.52
CA GLU A 28 3.01 14.53 -7.59
C GLU A 28 2.38 13.51 -8.53
N ASP A 29 3.05 13.12 -9.60
CA ASP A 29 2.54 12.12 -10.54
C ASP A 29 2.44 10.73 -9.92
N VAL A 30 3.38 10.39 -9.02
CA VAL A 30 3.41 9.10 -8.33
C VAL A 30 2.24 8.96 -7.36
N VAL A 31 2.02 9.98 -6.53
CA VAL A 31 1.01 9.93 -5.46
C VAL A 31 -0.41 10.26 -5.95
N SER A 32 -0.56 10.94 -7.09
CA SER A 32 -1.86 11.29 -7.66
C SER A 32 -2.67 10.07 -8.12
N GLY A 33 -1.99 8.96 -8.42
CA GLY A 33 -2.64 7.74 -8.93
C GLY A 33 -3.09 7.80 -10.39
N ARG A 34 -2.80 8.90 -11.11
CA ARG A 34 -3.19 9.07 -12.51
C ARG A 34 -2.41 8.17 -13.48
N ARG A 35 -1.20 7.78 -13.08
CA ARG A 35 -0.33 6.87 -13.84
C ARG A 35 -0.05 5.65 -12.99
N THR A 36 -0.01 4.48 -13.62
CA THR A 36 0.45 3.27 -12.95
C THR A 36 1.97 3.30 -12.88
N PRO A 37 2.57 3.28 -11.68
CA PRO A 37 4.02 3.29 -11.55
C PRO A 37 4.63 1.96 -11.99
N ASP A 38 5.89 2.04 -12.39
CA ASP A 38 6.75 0.88 -12.57
C ASP A 38 7.17 0.30 -11.22
N THR A 39 7.50 -0.98 -11.21
CA THR A 39 7.89 -1.71 -10.01
C THR A 39 9.40 -1.64 -9.74
N GLU A 40 9.81 -2.13 -8.57
CA GLU A 40 11.22 -2.35 -8.23
C GLU A 40 11.98 -3.12 -9.31
N ALA A 41 11.37 -4.13 -9.93
CA ALA A 41 12.01 -4.91 -10.99
C ALA A 41 12.35 -4.06 -12.22
N ALA A 42 11.50 -3.09 -12.56
CA ALA A 42 11.77 -2.14 -13.63
C ALA A 42 12.92 -1.18 -13.24
N LEU A 43 12.91 -0.67 -12.01
CA LEU A 43 14.00 0.18 -11.49
C LEU A 43 15.35 -0.58 -11.52
N ALA A 44 15.38 -1.81 -11.03
CA ALA A 44 16.59 -2.64 -11.00
C ALA A 44 17.12 -2.96 -12.42
N ARG A 45 16.23 -3.08 -13.40
CA ARG A 45 16.62 -3.29 -14.80
C ARG A 45 17.20 -2.04 -15.45
N VAL A 46 16.63 -0.87 -15.19
CA VAL A 46 17.01 0.40 -15.84
C VAL A 46 18.16 1.08 -15.11
N LEU A 47 18.13 1.07 -13.78
CA LEU A 47 19.08 1.75 -12.89
C LEU A 47 19.48 0.85 -11.71
N PRO A 48 20.23 -0.25 -11.93
CA PRO A 48 20.54 -1.24 -10.92
C PRO A 48 21.26 -0.67 -9.70
N ALA A 49 22.22 0.21 -9.90
CA ALA A 49 22.96 0.85 -8.80
C ALA A 49 22.05 1.70 -7.89
N ILE A 50 21.08 2.41 -8.48
CA ILE A 50 20.07 3.19 -7.73
C ILE A 50 19.13 2.27 -6.97
N ALA A 51 18.72 1.16 -7.55
CA ALA A 51 17.86 0.19 -6.87
C ALA A 51 18.56 -0.41 -5.65
N ASP A 52 19.84 -0.75 -5.75
CA ASP A 52 20.64 -1.29 -4.64
C ASP A 52 20.89 -0.22 -3.56
N GLU A 53 21.19 1.01 -3.96
CA GLU A 53 21.34 2.15 -3.03
C GLU A 53 20.04 2.40 -2.26
N LEU A 54 18.89 2.44 -2.96
CA LEU A 54 17.58 2.64 -2.33
C LEU A 54 17.25 1.54 -1.33
N ARG A 55 17.48 0.24 -1.68
CA ARG A 55 17.30 -0.87 -0.74
C ARG A 55 18.15 -0.72 0.52
N SER A 56 19.40 -0.32 0.34
CA SER A 56 20.33 -0.09 1.47
C SER A 56 19.85 1.03 2.37
N ILE A 57 19.35 2.12 1.79
CA ILE A 57 18.79 3.26 2.53
C ILE A 57 17.52 2.84 3.28
N LEU A 58 16.59 2.14 2.63
CA LEU A 58 15.36 1.65 3.26
C LEU A 58 15.65 0.78 4.49
N LYS A 59 16.59 -0.17 4.35
CA LYS A 59 17.01 -1.03 5.46
C LYS A 59 17.64 -0.22 6.60
N ARG A 60 18.49 0.75 6.29
CA ARG A 60 19.14 1.61 7.29
C ARG A 60 18.14 2.48 8.01
N LEU A 61 17.18 3.08 7.29
CA LEU A 61 16.11 3.89 7.90
C LEU A 61 15.25 3.05 8.84
N GLU A 62 14.85 1.84 8.42
CA GLU A 62 14.08 0.93 9.28
C GLU A 62 14.83 0.56 10.57
N GLN A 63 16.14 0.32 10.48
CA GLN A 63 16.98 0.04 11.65
C GLN A 63 17.11 1.25 12.57
N GLU A 64 17.31 2.43 12.02
CA GLU A 64 17.47 3.67 12.77
C GLU A 64 16.19 4.08 13.49
N PHE A 65 15.07 4.07 12.78
CA PHE A 65 13.76 4.42 13.33
C PHE A 65 13.09 3.25 14.07
N ARG A 66 13.60 2.01 13.93
CA ARG A 66 13.01 0.78 14.49
C ARG A 66 11.55 0.58 14.08
N GLU A 67 11.24 1.01 12.88
CA GLU A 67 9.88 1.08 12.36
C GLU A 67 9.91 1.06 10.83
N VAL A 68 8.88 0.46 10.22
CA VAL A 68 8.72 0.43 8.76
C VAL A 68 8.53 1.84 8.22
N GLN A 69 9.32 2.16 7.22
CA GLN A 69 9.38 3.51 6.65
C GLN A 69 8.68 3.59 5.30
N ASP A 70 8.00 4.70 5.09
CA ASP A 70 7.44 5.20 3.83
C ASP A 70 8.35 6.36 3.37
N VAL A 71 9.00 6.18 2.23
CA VAL A 71 10.08 7.05 1.75
C VAL A 71 9.71 7.62 0.40
N GLU A 72 9.73 8.94 0.28
CA GLU A 72 9.61 9.66 -0.99
C GLU A 72 11.01 9.95 -1.54
N PHE A 73 11.23 9.67 -2.81
CA PHE A 73 12.53 9.85 -3.45
C PHE A 73 12.41 10.40 -4.86
N THR A 74 13.51 11.00 -5.35
CA THR A 74 13.67 11.39 -6.74
C THR A 74 15.01 10.92 -7.29
N ILE A 75 15.05 10.71 -8.60
CA ILE A 75 16.26 10.33 -9.34
C ILE A 75 16.50 11.39 -10.39
N GLU A 76 17.60 12.10 -10.26
CA GLU A 76 18.01 13.15 -11.18
C GLU A 76 19.48 12.98 -11.58
N ASN A 77 19.76 12.98 -12.87
CA ASN A 77 21.12 12.82 -13.43
C ASN A 77 21.87 11.60 -12.88
N GLY A 78 21.16 10.46 -12.73
CA GLY A 78 21.73 9.22 -12.21
C GLY A 78 22.04 9.24 -10.70
N LYS A 79 21.54 10.20 -9.95
CA LYS A 79 21.71 10.33 -8.50
C LYS A 79 20.37 10.18 -7.80
N LEU A 80 20.38 9.42 -6.70
CA LEU A 80 19.23 9.23 -5.81
C LEU A 80 19.18 10.36 -4.78
N TRP A 81 17.98 10.89 -4.55
CA TRP A 81 17.69 11.87 -3.51
C TRP A 81 16.51 11.41 -2.69
N ILE A 82 16.71 11.32 -1.38
CA ILE A 82 15.61 11.06 -0.44
C ILE A 82 15.00 12.41 -0.06
N LEU A 83 13.71 12.56 -0.28
CA LEU A 83 12.98 13.79 -0.03
C LEU A 83 12.35 13.82 1.34
N GLN A 84 11.74 12.67 1.73
CA GLN A 84 11.02 12.54 2.98
C GLN A 84 11.00 11.08 3.42
N THR A 85 10.97 10.87 4.75
CA THR A 85 10.65 9.58 5.37
C THR A 85 9.63 9.77 6.48
N ARG A 86 8.77 8.77 6.66
CA ARG A 86 7.76 8.73 7.74
C ARG A 86 7.42 7.28 8.08
N SER A 87 6.80 7.06 9.24
CA SER A 87 6.25 5.74 9.60
C SER A 87 5.19 5.33 8.59
N ALA A 88 5.31 4.11 8.05
CA ALA A 88 4.42 3.60 7.02
C ALA A 88 3.00 3.35 7.55
N LYS A 89 1.99 3.84 6.82
CA LYS A 89 0.60 3.44 7.03
C LYS A 89 0.41 2.02 6.52
N ARG A 90 -0.18 1.16 7.36
CA ARG A 90 -0.25 -0.29 7.11
C ARG A 90 -1.56 -0.88 7.59
N THR A 91 -1.90 -2.05 7.06
CA THR A 91 -3.08 -2.79 7.53
C THR A 91 -2.83 -3.34 8.95
N PRO A 92 -3.90 -3.61 9.74
CA PRO A 92 -3.77 -4.24 11.06
C PRO A 92 -2.99 -5.56 11.03
N ARG A 93 -3.21 -6.38 10.00
CA ARG A 93 -2.49 -7.63 9.79
C ARG A 93 -1.00 -7.41 9.54
N ALA A 94 -0.67 -6.47 8.66
CA ALA A 94 0.72 -6.11 8.40
C ALA A 94 1.40 -5.58 9.66
N ALA A 95 0.72 -4.74 10.45
CA ALA A 95 1.25 -4.22 11.70
C ALA A 95 1.59 -5.34 12.71
N LEU A 96 0.70 -6.33 12.87
CA LEU A 96 0.96 -7.48 13.73
C LEU A 96 2.18 -8.28 13.27
N ARG A 97 2.25 -8.61 11.97
CA ARG A 97 3.37 -9.36 11.42
C ARG A 97 4.68 -8.61 11.57
N ILE A 98 4.71 -7.33 11.20
CA ILE A 98 5.88 -6.46 11.31
C ILE A 98 6.36 -6.38 12.77
N ALA A 99 5.46 -6.19 13.74
CA ALA A 99 5.82 -6.13 15.15
C ALA A 99 6.51 -7.44 15.61
N ILE A 100 6.00 -8.60 15.17
CA ILE A 100 6.61 -9.91 15.47
C ILE A 100 7.99 -10.03 14.82
N ASP A 101 8.11 -9.67 13.54
CA ASP A 101 9.36 -9.79 12.79
C ASP A 101 10.44 -8.85 13.36
N LEU A 102 10.10 -7.60 13.70
CA LEU A 102 11.02 -6.64 14.33
C LEU A 102 11.53 -7.10 15.71
N VAL A 103 10.69 -7.81 16.49
CA VAL A 103 11.14 -8.44 17.76
C VAL A 103 12.11 -9.57 17.47
N HIS A 104 11.83 -10.45 16.50
CA HIS A 104 12.72 -11.55 16.13
C HIS A 104 14.06 -11.07 15.59
N GLU A 105 14.05 -9.95 14.88
CA GLU A 105 15.25 -9.28 14.36
C GLU A 105 16.02 -8.48 15.44
N GLY A 106 15.46 -8.37 16.65
CA GLY A 106 16.07 -7.65 17.77
C GLY A 106 16.05 -6.13 17.63
N LEU A 107 15.21 -5.59 16.73
CA LEU A 107 15.09 -4.15 16.51
C LEU A 107 14.21 -3.47 17.57
N ILE A 108 13.20 -4.17 18.09
CA ILE A 108 12.31 -3.68 19.14
C ILE A 108 12.14 -4.74 20.25
N THR A 109 11.73 -4.32 21.45
CA THR A 109 11.37 -5.22 22.53
C THR A 109 9.96 -5.74 22.37
N ARG A 110 9.61 -6.80 23.13
CA ARG A 110 8.22 -7.32 23.16
C ARG A 110 7.23 -6.31 23.70
N GLU A 111 7.66 -5.48 24.65
CA GLU A 111 6.85 -4.41 25.23
C GLU A 111 6.54 -3.35 24.16
N GLN A 112 7.55 -2.90 23.43
CA GLN A 112 7.38 -1.96 22.30
C GLN A 112 6.46 -2.54 21.21
N ALA A 113 6.60 -3.82 20.88
CA ALA A 113 5.73 -4.49 19.92
C ALA A 113 4.26 -4.49 20.39
N ARG A 114 3.99 -4.75 21.69
CA ARG A 114 2.65 -4.70 22.26
C ARG A 114 2.04 -3.30 22.18
N GLU A 115 2.83 -2.27 22.45
CA GLU A 115 2.38 -0.87 22.33
C GLU A 115 1.99 -0.53 20.88
N THR A 116 2.79 -0.98 19.91
CA THR A 116 2.54 -0.75 18.48
C THR A 116 1.21 -1.36 18.01
N ILE A 117 0.77 -2.47 18.59
CA ILE A 117 -0.45 -3.20 18.19
C ILE A 117 -1.61 -3.05 19.19
N ALA A 118 -1.46 -2.25 20.23
CA ALA A 118 -2.45 -2.15 21.33
C ALA A 118 -3.87 -1.76 20.87
N GLY A 119 -4.00 -1.04 19.77
CA GLY A 119 -5.29 -0.64 19.19
C GLY A 119 -5.89 -1.65 18.20
N ILE A 120 -5.25 -2.80 17.97
CA ILE A 120 -5.71 -3.79 16.99
C ILE A 120 -6.55 -4.85 17.69
N ASP A 121 -7.82 -4.98 17.27
CA ASP A 121 -8.64 -6.12 17.67
C ASP A 121 -8.23 -7.38 16.89
N LEU A 122 -7.50 -8.26 17.56
CA LEU A 122 -7.00 -9.51 16.96
C LEU A 122 -8.12 -10.45 16.50
N ALA A 123 -9.31 -10.35 17.08
CA ALA A 123 -10.45 -11.16 16.67
C ALA A 123 -10.98 -10.79 15.28
N THR A 124 -10.67 -9.58 14.81
CA THR A 124 -11.04 -9.13 13.46
C THR A 124 -10.05 -9.55 12.37
N LEU A 125 -8.87 -10.08 12.73
CA LEU A 125 -7.85 -10.52 11.81
C LEU A 125 -8.15 -11.91 11.21
N VAL A 126 -9.34 -12.05 10.62
CA VAL A 126 -9.75 -13.28 9.95
C VAL A 126 -9.21 -13.31 8.52
N GLU A 127 -8.60 -14.42 8.13
CA GLU A 127 -8.16 -14.63 6.76
C GLU A 127 -9.27 -15.29 5.94
N THR A 128 -9.79 -14.54 4.96
CA THR A 128 -10.67 -15.12 3.94
C THR A 128 -9.80 -15.59 2.78
N SER A 129 -9.98 -16.81 2.32
CA SER A 129 -9.29 -17.37 1.16
C SER A 129 -10.27 -17.73 0.06
N LEU A 130 -9.88 -17.55 -1.21
CA LEU A 130 -10.66 -18.03 -2.34
C LEU A 130 -10.49 -19.53 -2.49
N LEU A 131 -11.59 -20.24 -2.61
CA LEU A 131 -11.55 -21.61 -3.12
C LEU A 131 -11.27 -21.55 -4.62
N PRO A 132 -10.30 -22.32 -5.14
CA PRO A 132 -9.96 -22.32 -6.55
C PRO A 132 -11.12 -22.91 -7.35
N ALA A 133 -11.98 -22.07 -7.92
CA ALA A 133 -13.14 -22.52 -8.65
C ALA A 133 -13.21 -22.03 -10.11
N GLN A 134 -12.68 -20.85 -10.40
CA GLN A 134 -12.78 -20.27 -11.75
C GLN A 134 -11.54 -19.44 -12.10
N PRO A 135 -11.17 -19.36 -13.40
CA PRO A 135 -10.07 -18.48 -13.83
C PRO A 135 -10.43 -17.02 -13.58
N ALA A 136 -9.42 -16.21 -13.20
CA ALA A 136 -9.58 -14.78 -13.02
C ALA A 136 -9.99 -14.11 -14.35
N ILE A 137 -10.94 -13.20 -14.30
CA ILE A 137 -11.33 -12.38 -15.47
C ILE A 137 -10.20 -11.43 -15.85
N THR A 138 -9.51 -10.86 -14.85
CA THR A 138 -8.37 -9.95 -15.03
C THR A 138 -7.46 -10.01 -13.81
N ALA A 139 -6.27 -9.45 -13.96
CA ALA A 139 -5.30 -9.28 -12.88
C ALA A 139 -5.07 -7.79 -12.60
N GLY A 140 -4.61 -7.48 -11.40
CA GLY A 140 -4.29 -6.12 -10.99
C GLY A 140 -3.21 -6.08 -9.91
N ILE A 141 -2.82 -4.87 -9.52
CA ILE A 141 -1.89 -4.64 -8.43
C ILE A 141 -2.68 -4.63 -7.12
N GLY A 142 -2.44 -5.59 -6.25
CA GLY A 142 -3.05 -5.61 -4.92
C GLY A 142 -2.50 -4.47 -4.05
N ALA A 143 -3.37 -3.55 -3.64
CA ALA A 143 -3.02 -2.40 -2.81
C ALA A 143 -3.30 -2.64 -1.32
N SER A 144 -4.28 -3.47 -1.01
CA SER A 144 -4.63 -3.93 0.33
C SER A 144 -4.88 -5.44 0.30
N GLY A 145 -4.67 -6.11 1.41
CA GLY A 145 -5.02 -7.53 1.56
C GLY A 145 -6.52 -7.69 1.76
N GLY A 146 -7.02 -8.91 1.47
CA GLY A 146 -8.41 -9.27 1.68
C GLY A 146 -9.12 -9.69 0.41
N ILE A 147 -10.36 -10.12 0.56
CA ILE A 147 -11.28 -10.51 -0.50
C ILE A 147 -12.59 -9.79 -0.25
N ALA A 148 -13.03 -9.05 -1.25
CA ALA A 148 -14.33 -8.38 -1.20
C ALA A 148 -15.24 -8.95 -2.29
N VAL A 149 -16.51 -9.14 -1.95
CA VAL A 149 -17.57 -9.56 -2.87
C VAL A 149 -18.70 -8.56 -2.80
N GLY A 150 -19.22 -8.13 -3.93
CA GLY A 150 -20.29 -7.15 -3.96
C GLY A 150 -20.70 -6.75 -5.37
N ARG A 151 -21.68 -5.86 -5.46
CA ARG A 151 -22.16 -5.31 -6.74
C ARG A 151 -21.19 -4.24 -7.24
N ALA A 152 -20.83 -4.31 -8.52
CA ALA A 152 -20.01 -3.27 -9.14
C ALA A 152 -20.78 -1.95 -9.23
N THR A 153 -20.16 -0.87 -8.80
CA THR A 153 -20.66 0.50 -8.93
C THR A 153 -19.57 1.39 -9.50
N PHE A 154 -19.96 2.42 -10.24
CA PHE A 154 -19.02 3.28 -10.97
C PHE A 154 -18.99 4.73 -10.46
N ASP A 155 -19.79 5.02 -9.45
CA ASP A 155 -19.82 6.33 -8.79
C ASP A 155 -20.09 6.20 -7.27
N SER A 156 -19.53 7.14 -6.51
CA SER A 156 -19.58 7.15 -5.06
C SER A 156 -21.00 7.29 -4.50
N GLY A 157 -21.87 8.03 -5.17
CA GLY A 157 -23.26 8.22 -4.72
C GLY A 157 -24.08 6.94 -4.82
N THR A 158 -23.92 6.18 -5.91
CA THR A 158 -24.57 4.88 -6.06
C THR A 158 -23.99 3.86 -5.07
N ALA A 159 -22.68 3.86 -4.83
CA ALA A 159 -22.07 3.02 -3.82
C ALA A 159 -22.70 3.25 -2.43
N GLN A 160 -22.81 4.52 -2.00
CA GLN A 160 -23.40 4.88 -0.72
C GLN A 160 -24.87 4.44 -0.63
N ARG A 161 -25.69 4.67 -1.67
CA ARG A 161 -27.11 4.28 -1.67
C ARG A 161 -27.30 2.77 -1.55
N LEU A 162 -26.54 1.98 -2.28
CA LEU A 162 -26.63 0.52 -2.23
C LEU A 162 -26.11 -0.02 -0.89
N ALA A 163 -24.99 0.50 -0.38
CA ALA A 163 -24.48 0.12 0.92
C ALA A 163 -25.46 0.45 2.05
N ALA A 164 -26.20 1.55 1.97
CA ALA A 164 -27.22 1.93 2.93
C ALA A 164 -28.41 0.95 2.96
N THR A 165 -28.65 0.18 1.90
CA THR A 165 -29.64 -0.90 1.86
C THR A 165 -29.10 -2.25 2.30
N GLY A 166 -27.83 -2.32 2.70
CA GLY A 166 -27.15 -3.54 3.15
C GLY A 166 -26.51 -4.36 2.03
N ASP A 167 -26.54 -3.88 0.79
CA ASP A 167 -25.88 -4.54 -0.33
C ASP A 167 -24.37 -4.26 -0.29
N PRO A 168 -23.49 -5.27 -0.24
CA PRO A 168 -22.07 -5.05 -0.38
C PRO A 168 -21.74 -4.55 -1.79
N VAL A 169 -20.88 -3.54 -1.89
CA VAL A 169 -20.55 -2.90 -3.17
C VAL A 169 -19.05 -2.91 -3.42
N ILE A 170 -18.66 -3.05 -4.69
CA ILE A 170 -17.31 -2.82 -5.19
C ILE A 170 -17.32 -1.53 -5.99
N LEU A 171 -16.64 -0.51 -5.48
CA LEU A 171 -16.51 0.77 -6.18
C LEU A 171 -15.41 0.69 -7.24
N MET A 172 -15.78 0.89 -8.49
CA MET A 172 -14.88 0.85 -9.65
C MET A 172 -14.71 2.25 -10.24
N ARG A 173 -13.47 2.75 -10.28
CA ARG A 173 -13.17 4.10 -10.77
C ARG A 173 -12.03 4.07 -11.79
N PRO A 174 -12.01 4.96 -12.80
CA PRO A 174 -10.82 5.14 -13.65
C PRO A 174 -9.61 5.60 -12.84
N ASP A 175 -9.81 6.60 -12.02
CA ASP A 175 -8.92 7.13 -10.99
C ASP A 175 -9.75 7.54 -9.77
N THR A 176 -9.10 8.12 -8.75
CA THR A 176 -9.76 8.49 -7.50
C THR A 176 -9.42 9.92 -7.11
N SER A 177 -10.35 10.56 -6.44
CA SER A 177 -10.22 11.92 -5.90
C SER A 177 -10.65 11.95 -4.43
N THR A 178 -10.39 13.06 -3.76
CA THR A 178 -10.88 13.30 -2.40
C THR A 178 -12.41 13.31 -2.31
N ALA A 179 -13.11 13.58 -3.41
CA ALA A 179 -14.58 13.49 -3.48
C ALA A 179 -15.12 12.05 -3.40
N ASP A 180 -14.25 11.04 -3.63
CA ASP A 180 -14.63 9.62 -3.59
C ASP A 180 -14.54 9.01 -2.17
N ILE A 181 -14.02 9.74 -1.17
CA ILE A 181 -13.80 9.24 0.19
C ILE A 181 -15.07 8.63 0.82
N ALA A 182 -16.22 9.29 0.64
CA ALA A 182 -17.49 8.77 1.15
C ALA A 182 -17.93 7.47 0.46
N GLY A 183 -17.62 7.32 -0.82
CA GLY A 183 -17.83 6.08 -1.57
C GLY A 183 -16.87 4.98 -1.11
N PHE A 184 -15.63 5.32 -0.77
CA PHE A 184 -14.66 4.37 -0.22
C PHE A 184 -15.13 3.79 1.12
N ALA A 185 -15.58 4.66 2.03
CA ALA A 185 -16.09 4.24 3.34
C ALA A 185 -17.33 3.33 3.25
N ALA A 186 -18.10 3.44 2.16
CA ALA A 186 -19.30 2.63 1.94
C ALA A 186 -19.02 1.31 1.20
N ALA A 187 -17.89 1.21 0.51
CA ALA A 187 -17.56 0.06 -0.34
C ALA A 187 -16.88 -1.06 0.44
N ALA A 188 -17.25 -2.30 0.14
CA ALA A 188 -16.56 -3.50 0.61
C ALA A 188 -15.21 -3.70 -0.09
N GLY A 189 -15.02 -3.09 -1.26
CA GLY A 189 -13.77 -3.11 -2.01
C GLY A 189 -13.72 -2.03 -3.08
N ILE A 190 -12.49 -1.66 -3.47
CA ILE A 190 -12.24 -0.60 -4.45
C ILE A 190 -11.35 -1.14 -5.55
N VAL A 191 -11.70 -0.81 -6.80
CA VAL A 191 -10.89 -1.10 -8.00
C VAL A 191 -10.67 0.19 -8.77
N THR A 192 -9.42 0.47 -9.11
CA THR A 192 -9.07 1.60 -9.98
C THR A 192 -8.40 1.11 -11.27
N ALA A 193 -8.61 1.81 -12.38
CA ALA A 193 -7.97 1.46 -13.65
C ALA A 193 -6.49 1.88 -13.68
N ALA A 194 -6.09 2.84 -12.85
CA ALA A 194 -4.72 3.34 -12.74
C ALA A 194 -4.29 3.48 -11.28
N GLY A 195 -3.00 3.67 -11.05
CA GLY A 195 -2.39 3.81 -9.74
C GLY A 195 -1.66 2.56 -9.27
N GLY A 196 -0.92 2.69 -8.19
CA GLY A 196 -0.13 1.63 -7.57
C GLY A 196 -0.42 1.52 -6.07
N ARG A 197 0.44 0.79 -5.37
CA ARG A 197 0.32 0.58 -3.91
C ARG A 197 0.51 1.85 -3.10
N THR A 198 1.21 2.83 -3.67
CA THR A 198 1.55 4.12 -3.06
C THR A 198 0.57 5.23 -3.43
N ALA A 199 -0.36 4.98 -4.37
CA ALA A 199 -1.38 5.95 -4.77
C ALA A 199 -2.27 6.36 -3.58
N HIS A 200 -2.77 7.59 -3.60
CA HIS A 200 -3.61 8.15 -2.53
C HIS A 200 -4.81 7.25 -2.19
N ALA A 201 -5.50 6.70 -3.19
CA ALA A 201 -6.60 5.75 -2.97
C ALA A 201 -6.17 4.52 -2.17
N SER A 202 -5.00 3.97 -2.48
CA SER A 202 -4.45 2.80 -1.81
C SER A 202 -4.09 3.10 -0.35
N LEU A 203 -3.57 4.29 -0.09
CA LEU A 203 -3.27 4.76 1.27
C LEU A 203 -4.54 4.93 2.10
N VAL A 204 -5.55 5.59 1.53
CA VAL A 204 -6.85 5.81 2.20
C VAL A 204 -7.56 4.48 2.45
N ALA A 205 -7.62 3.58 1.46
CA ALA A 205 -8.24 2.26 1.62
C ALA A 205 -7.60 1.45 2.76
N ARG A 206 -6.27 1.45 2.86
CA ARG A 206 -5.56 0.77 3.97
C ARG A 206 -5.84 1.40 5.35
N GLN A 207 -6.11 2.70 5.41
CA GLN A 207 -6.47 3.38 6.66
C GLN A 207 -7.90 3.05 7.12
N MET A 208 -8.77 2.74 6.17
CA MET A 208 -10.17 2.42 6.43
C MET A 208 -10.40 0.92 6.71
N GLY A 209 -9.40 0.06 6.48
CA GLY A 209 -9.52 -1.39 6.61
C GLY A 209 -10.03 -2.04 5.35
#